data_b61541b8ceecd201f169e7e2b57aefda
#
_entry.id   b61541b8ceecd201f169e7e2b57aefda
#
_cell.length_a   1.000
_cell.length_b   1.000
_cell.length_c   1.000
_cell.angle_alpha   90.00
_cell.angle_beta   90.00
_cell.angle_gamma   90.00
#
_symmetry.space_group_name_H-M   'P 1'
#
loop_
_entity.id
_entity.type
_entity.pdbx_description
1 polymer ?
#
loop_
_entity_poly.entity_id
_entity_poly.type
_entity_poly.pdbx_seq_one_letter_code
_entity_poly.pdbx_strand_id
1 'polypeptide(L)'
;IVIRCIARDQDSSKKYFVISLVLRFYGVILSSIGFIVYNKINPVFDDNYIVLMILAGVFLQSYWEGFQNVAFGMERMETTSYINVGMSFILLLTYLCMDSSLITVKLIIGIYIINFFAKDCLYLFSLFKQRLIKGVYRYEKSEFRLLQKNMLTDSMPYYILNIFSLVSTQLPILFLNSNSSITEVSYFNIANKLLLPMTLFIHSALVALFPNQAKEFVRNQQRFTTKASLMLYFISVVGTISCLIISLFKNEVVLLLYGENYASTGN
;
A
#
# COMPACT_ATOMS: atom_id res chain seq x y z
N ILE A 1 -4.83 2.62 12.74
CA ILE A 1 -5.02 2.44 14.19
C ILE A 1 -3.69 2.18 14.88
N VAL A 2 -2.86 1.21 14.46
CA VAL A 2 -1.54 0.93 15.07
C VAL A 2 -0.70 2.20 15.20
N ILE A 3 -0.57 2.98 14.12
CA ILE A 3 0.14 4.26 14.10
C ILE A 3 -0.40 5.20 15.18
N ARG A 4 -1.72 5.33 15.29
CA ARG A 4 -2.38 6.18 16.28
C ARG A 4 -2.12 5.72 17.72
N CYS A 5 -2.22 4.40 17.96
CA CYS A 5 -1.97 3.83 19.30
C CYS A 5 -0.52 4.07 19.74
N ILE A 6 0.46 3.82 18.85
CA ILE A 6 1.88 4.04 19.13
C ILE A 6 2.18 5.54 19.30
N ALA A 7 1.61 6.41 18.48
CA ALA A 7 1.81 7.86 18.60
C ALA A 7 1.26 8.43 19.91
N ARG A 8 0.22 7.82 20.51
CA ARG A 8 -0.32 8.22 21.81
C ARG A 8 0.47 7.68 23.00
N ASP A 9 1.05 6.48 22.87
CA ASP A 9 1.79 5.80 23.93
C ASP A 9 3.02 5.10 23.30
N GLN A 10 4.08 5.88 23.13
CA GLN A 10 5.32 5.40 22.53
C GLN A 10 6.07 4.39 23.41
N ASP A 11 5.90 4.49 24.72
CA ASP A 11 6.58 3.60 25.67
C ASP A 11 6.01 2.18 25.65
N SER A 12 4.76 2.03 25.25
CA SER A 12 4.09 0.72 25.04
C SER A 12 4.13 0.26 23.58
N SER A 13 4.99 0.81 22.73
CA SER A 13 5.06 0.50 21.30
C SER A 13 5.21 -0.98 21.00
N LYS A 14 5.95 -1.73 21.82
CA LYS A 14 6.11 -3.19 21.71
C LYS A 14 4.80 -3.95 21.80
N LYS A 15 3.90 -3.53 22.67
CA LYS A 15 2.59 -4.10 22.88
C LYS A 15 1.75 -4.02 21.59
N TYR A 16 1.60 -2.82 21.06
CA TYR A 16 0.83 -2.58 19.84
C TYR A 16 1.46 -3.25 18.61
N PHE A 17 2.79 -3.28 18.56
CA PHE A 17 3.54 -3.98 17.53
C PHE A 17 3.21 -5.47 17.49
N VAL A 18 3.33 -6.17 18.63
CA VAL A 18 3.07 -7.61 18.71
C VAL A 18 1.61 -7.93 18.37
N ILE A 19 0.64 -7.15 18.89
CA ILE A 19 -0.78 -7.32 18.55
C ILE A 19 -0.99 -7.13 17.04
N SER A 20 -0.37 -6.12 16.44
CA SER A 20 -0.44 -5.87 15.00
C SER A 20 0.07 -7.05 14.18
N LEU A 21 1.20 -7.64 14.55
CA LEU A 21 1.76 -8.81 13.87
C LEU A 21 0.84 -10.03 13.95
N VAL A 22 0.25 -10.27 15.13
CA VAL A 22 -0.71 -11.38 15.33
C VAL A 22 -1.96 -11.18 14.48
N LEU A 23 -2.53 -9.96 14.45
CA LEU A 23 -3.71 -9.66 13.64
C LEU A 23 -3.41 -9.80 12.13
N ARG A 24 -2.22 -9.36 11.68
CA ARG A 24 -1.76 -9.53 10.31
C ARG A 24 -1.59 -11.00 9.94
N PHE A 25 -1.05 -11.80 10.83
CA PHE A 25 -0.93 -13.25 10.63
C PHE A 25 -2.29 -13.91 10.35
N TYR A 26 -3.31 -13.61 11.15
CA TYR A 26 -4.67 -14.10 10.89
C TYR A 26 -5.24 -13.56 9.57
N GLY A 27 -5.00 -12.29 9.26
CA GLY A 27 -5.42 -11.69 8.00
C GLY A 27 -4.78 -12.37 6.78
N VAL A 28 -3.48 -12.68 6.85
CA VAL A 28 -2.76 -13.38 5.79
C VAL A 28 -3.27 -14.81 5.61
N ILE A 29 -3.54 -15.53 6.69
CA ILE A 29 -4.12 -16.89 6.60
C ILE A 29 -5.48 -16.82 5.90
N LEU A 30 -6.35 -15.92 6.32
CA LEU A 30 -7.69 -15.77 5.75
C LEU A 30 -7.63 -15.41 4.25
N SER A 31 -6.78 -14.45 3.88
CA SER A 31 -6.58 -14.06 2.48
C SER A 31 -5.97 -15.19 1.64
N SER A 32 -5.04 -15.96 2.21
CA SER A 32 -4.43 -17.11 1.56
C SER A 32 -5.46 -18.22 1.27
N ILE A 33 -6.32 -18.52 2.23
CA ILE A 33 -7.42 -19.48 2.04
C ILE A 33 -8.36 -18.97 0.95
N GLY A 34 -8.75 -17.70 1.01
CA GLY A 34 -9.62 -17.09 -0.01
C GLY A 34 -9.01 -17.16 -1.41
N PHE A 35 -7.71 -16.86 -1.55
CA PHE A 35 -7.00 -16.95 -2.83
C PHE A 35 -6.92 -18.38 -3.36
N ILE A 36 -6.62 -19.37 -2.51
CA ILE A 36 -6.56 -20.79 -2.91
C ILE A 36 -7.95 -21.28 -3.38
N VAL A 37 -9.01 -20.92 -2.65
CA VAL A 37 -10.38 -21.28 -3.04
C VAL A 37 -10.75 -20.63 -4.38
N TYR A 38 -10.44 -19.33 -4.53
CA TYR A 38 -10.69 -18.62 -5.78
C TYR A 38 -9.95 -19.26 -6.97
N ASN A 39 -8.67 -19.58 -6.81
CA ASN A 39 -7.86 -20.19 -7.86
C ASN A 39 -8.32 -21.62 -8.22
N LYS A 40 -8.97 -22.33 -7.29
CA LYS A 40 -9.58 -23.64 -7.57
C LYS A 40 -10.87 -23.51 -8.39
N ILE A 41 -11.67 -22.47 -8.15
CA ILE A 41 -12.92 -22.21 -8.88
C ILE A 41 -12.64 -21.63 -10.26
N ASN A 42 -11.73 -20.68 -10.32
CA ASN A 42 -11.28 -20.01 -11.54
C ASN A 42 -9.77 -20.19 -11.67
N PRO A 43 -9.28 -21.21 -12.38
CA PRO A 43 -7.86 -21.49 -12.48
C PRO A 43 -7.16 -20.36 -13.28
N VAL A 44 -6.65 -19.37 -12.55
CA VAL A 44 -5.85 -18.27 -13.12
C VAL A 44 -4.38 -18.71 -13.25
N PHE A 45 -3.93 -19.54 -12.31
CA PHE A 45 -2.59 -20.12 -12.30
C PHE A 45 -2.67 -21.62 -12.16
N ASP A 46 -2.25 -22.34 -13.20
CA ASP A 46 -2.19 -23.81 -13.22
C ASP A 46 -0.97 -24.34 -12.45
N ASP A 47 0.08 -23.51 -12.33
CA ASP A 47 1.32 -23.89 -11.65
C ASP A 47 1.23 -23.60 -10.14
N ASN A 48 1.15 -24.66 -9.35
CA ASN A 48 1.12 -24.60 -7.89
C ASN A 48 2.35 -23.86 -7.31
N TYR A 49 3.48 -23.86 -8.01
CA TYR A 49 4.66 -23.15 -7.58
C TYR A 49 4.45 -21.62 -7.64
N ILE A 50 3.81 -21.13 -8.68
CA ILE A 50 3.44 -19.70 -8.79
C ILE A 50 2.48 -19.30 -7.67
N VAL A 51 1.49 -20.14 -7.39
CA VAL A 51 0.55 -19.91 -6.27
C VAL A 51 1.30 -19.79 -4.93
N LEU A 52 2.22 -20.72 -4.67
CA LEU A 52 3.03 -20.67 -3.45
C LEU A 52 3.90 -19.41 -3.37
N MET A 53 4.53 -19.01 -4.48
CA MET A 53 5.31 -17.77 -4.54
C MET A 53 4.45 -16.53 -4.25
N ILE A 54 3.25 -16.45 -4.81
CA ILE A 54 2.32 -15.33 -4.53
C ILE A 54 1.97 -15.29 -3.05
N LEU A 55 1.64 -16.42 -2.44
CA LEU A 55 1.32 -16.50 -1.02
C LEU A 55 2.50 -16.06 -0.14
N ALA A 56 3.72 -16.49 -0.48
CA ALA A 56 4.94 -16.04 0.20
C ALA A 56 5.15 -14.52 0.06
N GLY A 57 4.90 -13.96 -1.13
CA GLY A 57 4.95 -12.52 -1.37
C GLY A 57 3.95 -11.74 -0.52
N VAL A 58 2.70 -12.19 -0.46
CA VAL A 58 1.63 -11.58 0.36
C VAL A 58 2.00 -11.61 1.85
N PHE A 59 2.57 -12.73 2.32
CA PHE A 59 3.05 -12.87 3.69
C PHE A 59 4.12 -11.82 4.00
N LEU A 60 5.19 -11.75 3.23
CA LEU A 60 6.28 -10.79 3.42
C LEU A 60 5.78 -9.35 3.31
N GLN A 61 4.96 -9.04 2.30
CA GLN A 61 4.38 -7.71 2.14
C GLN A 61 3.60 -7.27 3.37
N SER A 62 2.80 -8.14 3.95
CA SER A 62 2.03 -7.81 5.15
C SER A 62 2.92 -7.48 6.34
N TYR A 63 4.09 -8.12 6.47
CA TYR A 63 4.99 -7.90 7.61
C TYR A 63 5.76 -6.58 7.48
N TRP A 64 6.38 -6.28 6.33
CA TRP A 64 7.10 -5.01 6.17
C TRP A 64 6.17 -3.79 6.36
N GLU A 65 4.92 -3.86 5.91
CA GLU A 65 3.93 -2.83 6.21
C GLU A 65 3.66 -2.71 7.72
N GLY A 66 3.69 -3.83 8.45
CA GLY A 66 3.59 -3.84 9.91
C GLY A 66 4.74 -3.10 10.57
N PHE A 67 5.97 -3.36 10.14
CA PHE A 67 7.16 -2.69 10.63
C PHE A 67 7.17 -1.19 10.29
N GLN A 68 6.77 -0.85 9.07
CA GLN A 68 6.61 0.53 8.63
C GLN A 68 5.63 1.31 9.50
N ASN A 69 4.50 0.72 9.87
CA ASN A 69 3.51 1.37 10.74
C ASN A 69 4.06 1.70 12.12
N VAL A 70 5.00 0.91 12.65
CA VAL A 70 5.70 1.24 13.90
C VAL A 70 6.58 2.46 13.71
N ALA A 71 7.36 2.51 12.63
CA ALA A 71 8.21 3.66 12.34
C ALA A 71 7.38 4.94 12.17
N PHE A 72 6.24 4.87 11.50
CA PHE A 72 5.30 6.01 11.39
C PHE A 72 4.72 6.42 12.74
N GLY A 73 4.33 5.46 13.58
CA GLY A 73 3.81 5.74 14.93
C GLY A 73 4.85 6.39 15.85
N MET A 74 6.12 6.09 15.62
CA MET A 74 7.27 6.70 16.33
C MET A 74 7.78 8.00 15.66
N GLU A 75 7.03 8.55 14.69
CA GLU A 75 7.37 9.76 13.93
C GLU A 75 8.72 9.68 13.16
N ARG A 76 9.18 8.45 12.83
CA ARG A 76 10.42 8.19 12.07
C ARG A 76 10.14 8.00 10.58
N MET A 77 9.47 8.96 9.96
CA MET A 77 9.09 8.91 8.54
C MET A 77 10.31 8.91 7.61
N GLU A 78 11.41 9.56 8.02
CA GLU A 78 12.66 9.61 7.25
C GLU A 78 13.22 8.21 7.00
N THR A 79 13.29 7.38 8.05
CA THR A 79 13.78 5.99 7.94
C THR A 79 12.95 5.18 6.95
N THR A 80 11.63 5.33 7.01
CA THR A 80 10.70 4.67 6.09
C THR A 80 10.92 5.13 4.65
N SER A 81 11.11 6.43 4.45
CA SER A 81 11.35 6.99 3.12
C SER A 81 12.66 6.48 2.53
N TYR A 82 13.76 6.47 3.29
CA TYR A 82 15.05 5.94 2.81
C TYR A 82 14.98 4.46 2.43
N ILE A 83 14.33 3.62 3.25
CA ILE A 83 14.19 2.20 2.94
C ILE A 83 13.35 2.01 1.68
N ASN A 84 12.19 2.66 1.60
CA ASN A 84 11.28 2.49 0.46
C ASN A 84 11.88 3.02 -0.84
N VAL A 85 12.45 4.21 -0.84
CA VAL A 85 13.07 4.81 -2.04
C VAL A 85 14.28 3.98 -2.46
N GLY A 86 15.17 3.61 -1.53
CA GLY A 86 16.33 2.80 -1.83
C GLY A 86 15.97 1.44 -2.42
N MET A 87 15.01 0.73 -1.81
CA MET A 87 14.57 -0.58 -2.32
C MET A 87 13.80 -0.47 -3.64
N SER A 88 13.05 0.60 -3.88
CA SER A 88 12.40 0.84 -5.18
C SER A 88 13.43 1.16 -6.26
N PHE A 89 14.48 1.89 -5.93
CA PHE A 89 15.57 2.18 -6.85
C PHE A 89 16.36 0.92 -7.22
N ILE A 90 16.66 0.07 -6.23
CA ILE A 90 17.29 -1.25 -6.48
C ILE A 90 16.40 -2.10 -7.38
N LEU A 91 15.09 -2.14 -7.14
CA LEU A 91 14.16 -2.87 -7.97
C LEU A 91 14.15 -2.35 -9.42
N LEU A 92 14.14 -1.03 -9.60
CA LEU A 92 14.24 -0.40 -10.91
C LEU A 92 15.53 -0.79 -11.63
N LEU A 93 16.67 -0.67 -10.96
CA LEU A 93 17.96 -1.06 -11.54
C LEU A 93 17.99 -2.56 -11.92
N THR A 94 17.41 -3.43 -11.08
CA THR A 94 17.31 -4.86 -11.38
C THR A 94 16.56 -5.09 -12.70
N TYR A 95 15.45 -4.40 -12.93
CA TYR A 95 14.70 -4.54 -14.18
C TYR A 95 15.40 -3.91 -15.38
N LEU A 96 16.10 -2.78 -15.20
CA LEU A 96 16.87 -2.14 -16.29
C LEU A 96 18.08 -2.96 -16.73
N CYS A 97 18.71 -3.68 -15.79
CA CYS A 97 19.87 -4.54 -16.09
C CYS A 97 19.49 -5.94 -16.57
N MET A 98 18.19 -6.27 -16.58
CA MET A 98 17.73 -7.60 -16.94
C MET A 98 17.51 -7.69 -18.46
N ASP A 99 18.03 -8.76 -19.06
CA ASP A 99 17.78 -9.07 -20.46
C ASP A 99 16.30 -9.42 -20.67
N SER A 100 15.67 -8.79 -21.67
CA SER A 100 14.27 -9.01 -22.01
C SER A 100 13.93 -10.47 -22.32
N SER A 101 14.90 -11.25 -22.80
CA SER A 101 14.74 -12.68 -23.10
C SER A 101 14.54 -13.54 -21.84
N LEU A 102 14.98 -13.09 -20.68
CA LEU A 102 14.87 -13.81 -19.41
C LEU A 102 13.60 -13.47 -18.62
N ILE A 103 12.82 -12.50 -19.08
CA ILE A 103 11.63 -12.04 -18.35
C ILE A 103 10.52 -13.10 -18.38
N THR A 104 10.36 -13.79 -17.26
CA THR A 104 9.25 -14.71 -17.02
C THR A 104 8.43 -14.28 -15.81
N VAL A 105 7.16 -14.69 -15.77
CA VAL A 105 6.28 -14.39 -14.63
C VAL A 105 6.90 -14.88 -13.30
N LYS A 106 7.49 -16.07 -13.31
CA LYS A 106 8.16 -16.64 -12.12
C LYS A 106 9.32 -15.78 -11.65
N LEU A 107 10.13 -15.28 -12.57
CA LEU A 107 11.28 -14.45 -12.25
C LEU A 107 10.83 -13.10 -11.66
N ILE A 108 9.81 -12.48 -12.25
CA ILE A 108 9.24 -11.22 -11.75
C ILE A 108 8.74 -11.40 -10.32
N ILE A 109 7.93 -12.43 -10.05
CA ILE A 109 7.42 -12.71 -8.70
C ILE A 109 8.58 -12.98 -7.74
N GLY A 110 9.60 -13.74 -8.17
CA GLY A 110 10.80 -14.01 -7.37
C GLY A 110 11.56 -12.74 -6.97
N ILE A 111 11.75 -11.80 -7.88
CA ILE A 111 12.39 -10.50 -7.61
C ILE A 111 11.57 -9.71 -6.58
N TYR A 112 10.23 -9.69 -6.69
CA TYR A 112 9.37 -9.03 -5.69
C TYR A 112 9.49 -9.67 -4.31
N ILE A 113 9.52 -11.00 -4.22
CA ILE A 113 9.69 -11.73 -2.95
C ILE A 113 11.03 -11.37 -2.30
N ILE A 114 12.13 -11.34 -3.07
CA ILE A 114 13.44 -10.94 -2.58
C ILE A 114 13.43 -9.51 -2.09
N ASN A 115 12.76 -8.60 -2.83
CA ASN A 115 12.63 -7.20 -2.45
C ASN A 115 11.84 -7.03 -1.15
N PHE A 116 10.73 -7.74 -0.97
CA PHE A 116 9.94 -7.71 0.26
C PHE A 116 10.72 -8.27 1.44
N PHE A 117 11.41 -9.40 1.26
CA PHE A 117 12.26 -9.97 2.29
C PHE A 117 13.40 -9.02 2.71
N ALA A 118 14.04 -8.37 1.75
CA ALA A 118 15.06 -7.37 2.03
C ALA A 118 14.50 -6.17 2.78
N LYS A 119 13.29 -5.69 2.42
CA LYS A 119 12.59 -4.65 3.17
C LYS A 119 12.31 -5.08 4.60
N ASP A 120 11.81 -6.30 4.82
CA ASP A 120 11.58 -6.84 6.17
C ASP A 120 12.85 -6.81 7.02
N CYS A 121 13.97 -7.29 6.47
CA CYS A 121 15.26 -7.28 7.16
C CYS A 121 15.73 -5.86 7.50
N LEU A 122 15.63 -4.91 6.55
CA LEU A 122 16.04 -3.53 6.76
C LEU A 122 15.17 -2.82 7.80
N TYR A 123 13.85 -3.03 7.75
CA TYR A 123 12.94 -2.46 8.75
C TYR A 123 13.21 -3.04 10.14
N LEU A 124 13.34 -4.36 10.28
CA LEU A 124 13.67 -5.00 11.55
C LEU A 124 14.98 -4.47 12.10
N PHE A 125 16.03 -4.43 11.28
CA PHE A 125 17.34 -3.88 11.68
C PHE A 125 17.19 -2.43 12.16
N SER A 126 16.45 -1.59 11.43
CA SER A 126 16.22 -0.20 11.80
C SER A 126 15.45 -0.07 13.12
N LEU A 127 14.38 -0.84 13.31
CA LEU A 127 13.57 -0.82 14.52
C LEU A 127 14.39 -1.21 15.76
N PHE A 128 15.26 -2.22 15.64
CA PHE A 128 16.15 -2.63 16.73
C PHE A 128 17.27 -1.61 16.98
N LYS A 129 17.97 -1.15 15.93
CA LYS A 129 19.07 -0.18 16.04
C LYS A 129 18.61 1.13 16.67
N GLN A 130 17.43 1.63 16.28
CA GLN A 130 16.88 2.88 16.80
C GLN A 130 16.12 2.71 18.11
N ARG A 131 16.05 1.50 18.64
CA ARG A 131 15.30 1.15 19.87
C ARG A 131 13.85 1.67 19.84
N LEU A 132 13.20 1.55 18.67
CA LEU A 132 11.84 2.02 18.48
C LEU A 132 10.79 1.09 19.11
N ILE A 133 11.16 -0.15 19.41
CA ILE A 133 10.31 -1.10 20.10
C ILE A 133 10.62 -1.04 21.58
N LYS A 134 9.82 -0.28 22.32
CA LYS A 134 9.97 -0.06 23.75
C LYS A 134 8.92 -0.84 24.55
N GLY A 135 9.23 -1.10 25.82
CA GLY A 135 8.32 -1.70 26.79
C GLY A 135 8.61 -3.15 27.12
N VAL A 136 8.03 -3.63 28.20
CA VAL A 136 8.18 -5.02 28.69
C VAL A 136 7.08 -5.88 28.11
N TYR A 137 7.46 -7.05 27.60
CA TYR A 137 6.50 -8.05 27.13
C TYR A 137 6.08 -8.97 28.30
N ARG A 138 5.19 -8.47 29.16
CA ARG A 138 4.61 -9.28 30.24
C ARG A 138 3.13 -8.90 30.35
N TYR A 139 2.29 -9.61 29.59
CA TYR A 139 0.85 -9.37 29.62
C TYR A 139 0.10 -10.61 30.02
N GLU A 140 -0.92 -10.44 30.86
CA GLU A 140 -1.92 -11.47 31.08
C GLU A 140 -2.69 -11.75 29.78
N LYS A 141 -3.02 -13.03 29.55
CA LYS A 141 -3.79 -13.43 28.35
C LYS A 141 -5.12 -12.66 28.22
N SER A 142 -5.72 -12.29 29.35
CA SER A 142 -6.96 -11.51 29.43
C SER A 142 -6.77 -10.10 28.85
N GLU A 143 -5.74 -9.41 29.27
CA GLU A 143 -5.41 -8.05 28.81
C GLU A 143 -5.06 -8.03 27.32
N PHE A 144 -4.27 -9.01 26.87
CA PHE A 144 -3.90 -9.13 25.45
C PHE A 144 -5.13 -9.34 24.55
N ARG A 145 -6.06 -10.25 24.96
CA ARG A 145 -7.30 -10.48 24.20
C ARG A 145 -8.21 -9.26 24.18
N LEU A 146 -8.33 -8.54 25.28
CA LEU A 146 -9.15 -7.32 25.35
C LEU A 146 -8.62 -6.24 24.40
N LEU A 147 -7.31 -6.01 24.40
CA LEU A 147 -6.67 -5.06 23.50
C LEU A 147 -6.80 -5.46 22.03
N GLN A 148 -6.62 -6.74 21.74
CA GLN A 148 -6.80 -7.27 20.38
C GLN A 148 -8.24 -7.05 19.92
N LYS A 149 -9.23 -7.31 20.75
CA LYS A 149 -10.64 -7.07 20.46
C LYS A 149 -10.91 -5.57 20.22
N ASN A 150 -10.41 -4.71 21.10
CA ASN A 150 -10.60 -3.27 20.96
C ASN A 150 -9.96 -2.74 19.66
N MET A 151 -8.73 -3.16 19.35
CA MET A 151 -8.07 -2.79 18.09
C MET A 151 -8.84 -3.29 16.86
N LEU A 152 -9.39 -4.48 16.88
CA LEU A 152 -10.24 -5.00 15.81
C LEU A 152 -11.51 -4.17 15.65
N THR A 153 -12.23 -3.93 16.75
CA THR A 153 -13.48 -3.15 16.72
C THR A 153 -13.24 -1.73 16.21
N ASP A 154 -12.20 -1.07 16.70
CA ASP A 154 -11.83 0.28 16.25
C ASP A 154 -11.35 0.31 14.79
N SER A 155 -10.82 -0.82 14.28
CA SER A 155 -10.35 -0.96 12.88
C SER A 155 -11.49 -1.23 11.90
N MET A 156 -12.61 -1.78 12.34
CA MET A 156 -13.70 -2.25 11.48
C MET A 156 -14.22 -1.18 10.51
N PRO A 157 -14.51 0.07 10.93
CA PRO A 157 -14.97 1.11 10.02
C PRO A 157 -13.96 1.40 8.90
N TYR A 158 -12.67 1.45 9.23
CA TYR A 158 -11.60 1.67 8.25
C TYR A 158 -11.42 0.48 7.31
N TYR A 159 -11.60 -0.73 7.83
CA TYR A 159 -11.53 -1.96 7.04
C TYR A 159 -12.67 -2.01 6.01
N ILE A 160 -13.89 -1.68 6.43
CA ILE A 160 -15.06 -1.61 5.55
C ILE A 160 -14.84 -0.55 4.45
N LEU A 161 -14.37 0.65 4.80
CA LEU A 161 -14.04 1.69 3.84
C LEU A 161 -12.98 1.23 2.82
N ASN A 162 -11.94 0.53 3.27
CA ASN A 162 -10.90 0.00 2.39
C ASN A 162 -11.46 -1.08 1.45
N ILE A 163 -12.34 -1.96 1.92
CA ILE A 163 -13.00 -2.95 1.05
C ILE A 163 -13.80 -2.26 -0.04
N PHE A 164 -14.64 -1.27 0.31
CA PHE A 164 -15.41 -0.52 -0.68
C PHE A 164 -14.50 0.22 -1.68
N SER A 165 -13.41 0.80 -1.21
CA SER A 165 -12.41 1.43 -2.08
C SER A 165 -11.78 0.44 -3.04
N LEU A 166 -11.36 -0.74 -2.56
CA LEU A 166 -10.81 -1.81 -3.39
C LEU A 166 -11.82 -2.32 -4.41
N VAL A 167 -13.05 -2.55 -3.99
CA VAL A 167 -14.12 -2.98 -4.91
C VAL A 167 -14.33 -1.93 -5.99
N SER A 168 -14.43 -0.65 -5.63
CA SER A 168 -14.62 0.45 -6.58
C SER A 168 -13.49 0.59 -7.60
N THR A 169 -12.25 0.29 -7.20
CA THR A 169 -11.08 0.39 -8.09
C THR A 169 -10.87 -0.86 -8.93
N GLN A 170 -11.20 -2.05 -8.43
CA GLN A 170 -10.96 -3.32 -9.13
C GLN A 170 -12.17 -3.82 -9.93
N LEU A 171 -13.39 -3.42 -9.54
CA LEU A 171 -14.61 -3.87 -10.20
C LEU A 171 -14.65 -3.52 -11.69
N PRO A 172 -14.24 -2.34 -12.17
CA PRO A 172 -14.17 -2.05 -13.60
C PRO A 172 -13.26 -2.99 -14.36
N ILE A 173 -12.10 -3.36 -13.78
CA ILE A 173 -11.14 -4.29 -14.40
C ILE A 173 -11.74 -5.69 -14.48
N LEU A 174 -12.39 -6.16 -13.41
CA LEU A 174 -13.05 -7.46 -13.39
C LEU A 174 -14.21 -7.53 -14.40
N PHE A 175 -14.99 -6.46 -14.50
CA PHE A 175 -16.08 -6.36 -15.46
C PHE A 175 -15.58 -6.35 -16.90
N LEU A 176 -14.54 -5.58 -17.21
CA LEU A 176 -13.91 -5.58 -18.53
C LEU A 176 -13.32 -6.94 -18.88
N ASN A 177 -12.64 -7.60 -17.93
CA ASN A 177 -12.04 -8.90 -18.16
C ASN A 177 -13.06 -9.99 -18.50
N SER A 178 -14.30 -9.87 -18.03
CA SER A 178 -15.37 -10.82 -18.32
C SER A 178 -16.14 -10.52 -19.61
N ASN A 179 -16.13 -9.26 -20.10
CA ASN A 179 -16.99 -8.82 -21.21
C ASN A 179 -16.23 -8.23 -22.41
N SER A 180 -14.91 -8.05 -22.29
CA SER A 180 -14.09 -7.33 -23.28
C SER A 180 -12.84 -8.13 -23.65
N SER A 181 -12.12 -7.67 -24.67
CA SER A 181 -10.84 -8.27 -25.08
C SER A 181 -9.73 -7.97 -24.07
N ILE A 182 -8.71 -8.84 -24.02
CA ILE A 182 -7.49 -8.63 -23.23
C ILE A 182 -6.83 -7.29 -23.55
N THR A 183 -6.93 -6.86 -24.80
CA THR A 183 -6.37 -5.59 -25.28
C THR A 183 -7.06 -4.39 -24.61
N GLU A 184 -8.38 -4.39 -24.52
CA GLU A 184 -9.15 -3.31 -23.86
C GLU A 184 -8.87 -3.26 -22.36
N VAL A 185 -8.75 -4.42 -21.71
CA VAL A 185 -8.32 -4.51 -20.30
C VAL A 185 -6.92 -3.89 -20.11
N SER A 186 -6.02 -4.15 -21.06
CA SER A 186 -4.66 -3.57 -21.04
C SER A 186 -4.70 -2.06 -21.20
N TYR A 187 -5.49 -1.52 -22.11
CA TYR A 187 -5.66 -0.07 -22.30
C TYR A 187 -6.21 0.60 -21.04
N PHE A 188 -7.23 0.04 -20.43
CA PHE A 188 -7.79 0.54 -19.19
C PHE A 188 -6.76 0.54 -18.04
N ASN A 189 -5.97 -0.54 -17.93
CA ASN A 189 -4.90 -0.61 -16.92
C ASN A 189 -3.80 0.43 -17.14
N ILE A 190 -3.42 0.70 -18.39
CA ILE A 190 -2.45 1.75 -18.72
C ILE A 190 -3.01 3.13 -18.34
N ALA A 191 -4.25 3.43 -18.70
CA ALA A 191 -4.90 4.68 -18.33
C ALA A 191 -4.92 4.89 -16.80
N ASN A 192 -5.29 3.85 -16.04
CA ASN A 192 -5.25 3.90 -14.58
C ASN A 192 -3.83 4.14 -14.02
N LYS A 193 -2.81 3.53 -14.62
CA LYS A 193 -1.41 3.73 -14.19
C LYS A 193 -0.92 5.15 -14.46
N LEU A 194 -1.41 5.83 -15.49
CA LEU A 194 -1.10 7.24 -15.75
C LEU A 194 -1.68 8.18 -14.68
N LEU A 195 -2.79 7.80 -14.05
CA LEU A 195 -3.39 8.58 -12.96
C LEU A 195 -2.72 8.32 -11.60
N LEU A 196 -1.98 7.22 -11.47
CA LEU A 196 -1.38 6.79 -10.21
C LEU A 196 -0.42 7.83 -9.58
N PRO A 197 0.50 8.48 -10.32
CA PRO A 197 1.39 9.49 -9.74
C PRO A 197 0.64 10.66 -9.11
N MET A 198 -0.48 11.06 -9.70
CA MET A 198 -1.32 12.14 -9.17
C MET A 198 -2.01 11.76 -7.88
N THR A 199 -2.61 10.57 -7.85
CA THR A 199 -3.25 10.06 -6.64
C THR A 199 -2.24 9.90 -5.50
N LEU A 200 -1.02 9.45 -5.80
CA LEU A 200 0.07 9.36 -4.83
C LEU A 200 0.52 10.73 -4.32
N PHE A 201 0.61 11.74 -5.19
CA PHE A 201 0.96 13.10 -4.81
C PHE A 201 -0.09 13.68 -3.84
N ILE A 202 -1.38 13.59 -4.21
CA ILE A 202 -2.48 14.05 -3.36
C ILE A 202 -2.49 13.31 -2.02
N HIS A 203 -2.36 12.00 -2.04
CA HIS A 203 -2.31 11.18 -0.82
C HIS A 203 -1.14 11.57 0.09
N SER A 204 0.04 11.78 -0.47
CA SER A 204 1.22 12.18 0.29
C SER A 204 1.04 13.56 0.95
N ALA A 205 0.45 14.51 0.23
CA ALA A 205 0.10 15.83 0.77
C ALA A 205 -0.91 15.72 1.93
N LEU A 206 -1.95 14.90 1.76
CA LEU A 206 -2.95 14.65 2.79
C LEU A 206 -2.34 14.04 4.05
N VAL A 207 -1.51 13.01 3.90
CA VAL A 207 -0.82 12.34 5.02
C VAL A 207 0.10 13.31 5.77
N ALA A 208 0.84 14.15 5.05
CA ALA A 208 1.74 15.14 5.67
C ALA A 208 0.98 16.22 6.46
N LEU A 209 -0.19 16.64 5.99
CA LEU A 209 -1.01 17.68 6.62
C LEU A 209 -1.91 17.14 7.75
N PHE A 210 -2.21 15.84 7.74
CA PHE A 210 -3.14 15.21 8.69
C PHE A 210 -2.82 15.48 10.17
N PRO A 211 -1.56 15.37 10.66
CA PRO A 211 -1.26 15.60 12.07
C PRO A 211 -1.58 17.02 12.51
N ASN A 212 -1.28 18.02 11.65
CA ASN A 212 -1.57 19.42 11.89
C ASN A 212 -3.09 19.67 11.94
N GLN A 213 -3.83 19.09 11.02
CA GLN A 213 -5.29 19.19 10.97
C GLN A 213 -5.95 18.55 12.20
N ALA A 214 -5.45 17.41 12.65
CA ALA A 214 -5.95 16.74 13.86
C ALA A 214 -5.74 17.57 15.14
N LYS A 215 -4.61 18.28 15.25
CA LYS A 215 -4.35 19.20 16.36
C LYS A 215 -5.27 20.43 16.32
N GLU A 216 -5.45 21.02 15.14
CA GLU A 216 -6.33 22.20 14.98
C GLU A 216 -7.80 21.86 15.22
N PHE A 217 -8.27 20.68 14.84
CA PHE A 217 -9.64 20.24 15.10
C PHE A 217 -10.01 20.30 16.59
N VAL A 218 -9.08 19.91 17.47
CA VAL A 218 -9.29 19.94 18.92
C VAL A 218 -9.13 21.35 19.49
N ARG A 219 -8.22 22.15 18.91
CA ARG A 219 -7.83 23.45 19.47
C ARG A 219 -8.74 24.60 19.02
N ASN A 220 -9.09 24.62 17.73
CA ASN A 220 -9.90 25.69 17.13
C ASN A 220 -10.62 25.20 15.87
N GLN A 221 -11.89 24.86 16.02
CA GLN A 221 -12.73 24.33 14.95
C GLN A 221 -12.86 25.28 13.76
N GLN A 222 -12.88 26.58 13.98
CA GLN A 222 -12.99 27.57 12.89
C GLN A 222 -11.71 27.61 12.04
N ARG A 223 -10.53 27.56 12.67
CA ARG A 223 -9.25 27.46 11.95
C ARG A 223 -9.12 26.12 11.20
N PHE A 224 -9.61 25.05 11.81
CA PHE A 224 -9.66 23.75 11.14
C PHE A 224 -10.50 23.80 9.85
N THR A 225 -11.72 24.33 9.91
CA THR A 225 -12.61 24.42 8.73
C THR A 225 -12.00 25.28 7.63
N THR A 226 -11.40 26.42 7.97
CA THR A 226 -10.71 27.29 6.99
C THR A 226 -9.53 26.57 6.32
N LYS A 227 -8.68 25.91 7.10
CA LYS A 227 -7.53 25.15 6.54
C LYS A 227 -8.00 23.95 5.72
N ALA A 228 -9.03 23.24 6.16
CA ALA A 228 -9.58 22.11 5.42
C ALA A 228 -10.19 22.55 4.08
N SER A 229 -10.92 23.66 4.06
CA SER A 229 -11.47 24.25 2.83
C SER A 229 -10.38 24.68 1.85
N LEU A 230 -9.32 25.35 2.35
CA LEU A 230 -8.18 25.75 1.52
C LEU A 230 -7.47 24.53 0.92
N MET A 231 -7.33 23.48 1.69
CA MET A 231 -6.73 22.22 1.26
C MET A 231 -7.57 21.52 0.18
N LEU A 232 -8.89 21.44 0.36
CA LEU A 232 -9.80 20.91 -0.66
C LEU A 232 -9.73 21.73 -1.95
N TYR A 233 -9.70 23.06 -1.84
CA TYR A 233 -9.53 23.94 -3.00
C TYR A 233 -8.22 23.67 -3.72
N PHE A 234 -7.10 23.60 -2.99
CA PHE A 234 -5.79 23.29 -3.56
C PHE A 234 -5.79 21.93 -4.29
N ILE A 235 -6.34 20.88 -3.66
CA ILE A 235 -6.46 19.55 -4.28
C ILE A 235 -7.29 19.60 -5.56
N SER A 236 -8.41 20.32 -5.54
CA SER A 236 -9.28 20.47 -6.71
C SER A 236 -8.56 21.19 -7.86
N VAL A 237 -7.83 22.25 -7.57
CA VAL A 237 -7.05 22.99 -8.59
C VAL A 237 -5.94 22.10 -9.17
N VAL A 238 -5.15 21.47 -8.31
CA VAL A 238 -4.08 20.56 -8.76
C VAL A 238 -4.65 19.40 -9.56
N GLY A 239 -5.74 18.79 -9.11
CA GLY A 239 -6.41 17.70 -9.83
C GLY A 239 -6.90 18.14 -11.21
N THR A 240 -7.52 19.31 -11.31
CA THR A 240 -8.02 19.85 -12.59
C THR A 240 -6.85 20.14 -13.56
N ILE A 241 -5.80 20.82 -13.08
CA ILE A 241 -4.61 21.11 -13.91
C ILE A 241 -3.98 19.80 -14.40
N SER A 242 -3.88 18.83 -13.52
CA SER A 242 -3.31 17.54 -13.86
C SER A 242 -4.12 16.78 -14.90
N CYS A 243 -5.45 16.79 -14.79
CA CYS A 243 -6.34 16.20 -15.79
C CYS A 243 -6.19 16.89 -17.15
N LEU A 244 -6.06 18.23 -17.17
CA LEU A 244 -5.85 19.00 -18.39
C LEU A 244 -4.51 18.63 -19.04
N ILE A 245 -3.44 18.54 -18.27
CA ILE A 245 -2.10 18.16 -18.79
C ILE A 245 -2.15 16.76 -19.41
N ILE A 246 -2.73 15.78 -18.72
CA ILE A 246 -2.84 14.42 -19.28
C ILE A 246 -3.71 14.44 -20.54
N SER A 247 -4.82 15.16 -20.54
CA SER A 247 -5.72 15.23 -21.70
C SER A 247 -5.03 15.83 -22.93
N LEU A 248 -4.17 16.84 -22.74
CA LEU A 248 -3.44 17.50 -23.82
C LEU A 248 -2.30 16.63 -24.37
N PHE A 249 -1.58 15.94 -23.49
CA PHE A 249 -0.37 15.16 -23.84
C PHE A 249 -0.60 13.64 -23.79
N LYS A 250 -1.85 13.18 -23.85
CA LYS A 250 -2.20 11.77 -23.70
C LYS A 250 -1.44 10.85 -24.66
N ASN A 251 -1.37 11.21 -25.93
CA ASN A 251 -0.74 10.40 -26.96
C ASN A 251 0.78 10.36 -26.80
N GLU A 252 1.40 11.51 -26.52
CA GLU A 252 2.84 11.63 -26.33
C GLU A 252 3.30 10.85 -25.09
N VAL A 253 2.55 10.96 -24.00
CA VAL A 253 2.87 10.24 -22.75
C VAL A 253 2.73 8.74 -22.94
N VAL A 254 1.66 8.26 -23.60
CA VAL A 254 1.49 6.84 -23.87
C VAL A 254 2.58 6.32 -24.81
N LEU A 255 2.88 7.05 -25.88
CA LEU A 255 3.93 6.68 -26.83
C LEU A 255 5.30 6.59 -26.15
N LEU A 256 5.63 7.57 -25.32
CA LEU A 256 6.92 7.64 -24.60
C LEU A 256 7.10 6.48 -23.60
N LEU A 257 6.04 6.13 -22.86
CA LEU A 257 6.12 5.16 -21.76
C LEU A 257 5.85 3.71 -22.21
N TYR A 258 4.99 3.51 -23.21
CA TYR A 258 4.51 2.18 -23.59
C TYR A 258 4.77 1.82 -25.06
N GLY A 259 5.21 2.78 -25.88
CA GLY A 259 5.52 2.57 -27.31
C GLY A 259 4.29 2.55 -28.21
N GLU A 260 4.53 2.37 -29.51
CA GLU A 260 3.53 2.47 -30.57
C GLU A 260 2.39 1.45 -30.46
N ASN A 261 2.66 0.25 -29.91
CA ASN A 261 1.66 -0.80 -29.76
C ASN A 261 0.47 -0.40 -28.85
N TYR A 262 0.65 0.62 -28.05
CA TYR A 262 -0.35 1.12 -27.10
C TYR A 262 -0.86 2.52 -27.44
N ALA A 263 -0.53 3.07 -28.62
CA ALA A 263 -0.95 4.41 -29.03
C ALA A 263 -2.48 4.59 -29.01
N SER A 264 -3.25 3.52 -29.26
CA SER A 264 -4.71 3.53 -29.18
C SER A 264 -5.27 3.75 -27.76
N THR A 265 -4.46 3.60 -26.72
CA THR A 265 -4.86 3.91 -25.33
C THR A 265 -5.11 5.42 -25.11
N GLY A 266 -4.50 6.27 -25.96
CA GLY A 266 -4.67 7.72 -25.91
C GLY A 266 -6.02 8.19 -26.46
N ASN A 267 -6.75 7.37 -27.18
CA ASN A 267 -8.06 7.72 -27.75
C ASN A 267 -9.17 7.36 -26.76
#